data_1abebec8dcc41ef331fcb408fefcf08b
#
_entry.id   1abebec8dcc41ef331fcb408fefcf08b
#
_cell.length_a   1.000
_cell.length_b   1.000
_cell.length_c   1.000
_cell.angle_alpha   90.00
_cell.angle_beta   90.00
_cell.angle_gamma   90.00
#
_symmetry.space_group_name_H-M   'P 1'
#
loop_
_entity.id
_entity.type
_entity.pdbx_description
1 polymer ?
#
loop_
_entity_poly.entity_id
_entity_poly.type
_entity_poly.pdbx_seq_one_letter_code
_entity_poly.pdbx_strand_id
1 'polypeptide(L)'
;MQRDMLQLTNRSVRTSDDFTQLAPLLINTDGFIEMTRVGWRNPLRHRRSEMQRVSYRLDDEKLVRGYWHTLDRGYDAEPAFQILLEEVEQVEFYVLDTQGEEHKFWPPQLQSGQAADPAAIILRIEIVPFGVVERIWQVPNVNFLGGQLNSNLTGGQPNAPL
;
A
#
# COMPACT_ATOMS: atom_id res chain seq x y z
N MET A 1 2.07 7.14 -11.28
CA MET A 1 2.74 6.77 -10.02
C MET A 1 2.67 7.89 -8.97
N GLN A 2 3.25 9.08 -9.16
CA GLN A 2 3.29 10.15 -8.14
C GLN A 2 1.93 10.41 -7.45
N ARG A 3 0.85 10.53 -8.22
CA ARG A 3 -0.50 10.75 -7.65
C ARG A 3 -0.90 9.63 -6.69
N ASP A 4 -0.60 8.38 -7.01
CA ASP A 4 -0.99 7.25 -6.17
C ASP A 4 -0.23 7.28 -4.84
N MET A 5 1.09 7.59 -4.88
CA MET A 5 1.92 7.71 -3.68
C MET A 5 1.43 8.85 -2.76
N LEU A 6 1.13 10.02 -3.33
CA LEU A 6 0.66 11.18 -2.56
C LEU A 6 -0.79 11.04 -2.05
N GLN A 7 -1.52 10.05 -2.52
CA GLN A 7 -2.91 9.77 -2.12
C GLN A 7 -3.04 8.47 -1.31
N LEU A 8 -1.92 7.92 -0.85
CA LEU A 8 -1.90 6.78 0.06
C LEU A 8 -2.80 7.06 1.27
N THR A 9 -3.55 6.05 1.68
CA THR A 9 -4.46 6.15 2.84
C THR A 9 -4.42 4.88 3.68
N ASN A 10 -4.72 5.03 4.97
CA ASN A 10 -4.75 3.93 5.93
C ASN A 10 -6.07 3.14 5.84
N ARG A 11 -6.29 2.45 4.73
CA ARG A 11 -7.44 1.57 4.52
C ARG A 11 -6.97 0.18 4.12
N SER A 12 -7.08 -0.76 5.02
CA SER A 12 -6.88 -2.19 4.74
C SER A 12 -7.94 -2.71 3.78
N VAL A 13 -7.60 -3.71 3.00
CA VAL A 13 -8.50 -4.35 2.05
C VAL A 13 -8.84 -5.75 2.56
N ARG A 14 -10.10 -6.13 2.48
CA ARG A 14 -10.54 -7.50 2.77
C ARG A 14 -10.30 -8.39 1.56
N THR A 15 -9.84 -9.58 1.81
CA THR A 15 -9.75 -10.65 0.81
C THR A 15 -11.03 -11.49 0.83
N SER A 16 -11.19 -12.36 -0.17
CA SER A 16 -12.38 -13.20 -0.34
C SER A 16 -12.65 -14.19 0.78
N ASP A 17 -11.66 -14.49 1.59
CA ASP A 17 -11.78 -15.42 2.72
C ASP A 17 -12.36 -14.79 3.99
N ASP A 18 -12.80 -13.52 3.93
CA ASP A 18 -13.35 -12.69 5.02
C ASP A 18 -12.47 -12.59 6.29
N PHE A 19 -11.41 -13.38 6.38
CA PHE A 19 -10.53 -13.45 7.56
C PHE A 19 -9.21 -12.70 7.34
N THR A 20 -8.75 -12.58 6.10
CA THR A 20 -7.47 -11.95 5.78
C THR A 20 -7.67 -10.50 5.39
N GLN A 21 -6.95 -9.61 6.06
CA GLN A 21 -6.88 -8.20 5.69
C GLN A 21 -5.48 -7.88 5.17
N LEU A 22 -5.43 -7.33 3.97
CA LEU A 22 -4.18 -6.78 3.43
C LEU A 22 -3.93 -5.40 4.03
N ALA A 23 -2.71 -5.18 4.50
CA ALA A 23 -2.30 -3.89 5.04
C ALA A 23 -2.49 -2.75 4.02
N PRO A 24 -2.69 -1.50 4.47
CA PRO A 24 -2.84 -0.34 3.60
C PRO A 24 -1.68 -0.13 2.63
N LEU A 25 -0.48 -0.48 3.05
CA LEU A 25 0.78 -0.47 2.31
C LEU A 25 1.50 -1.79 2.50
N LEU A 26 1.89 -2.41 1.40
CA LEU A 26 2.68 -3.64 1.34
C LEU A 26 3.86 -3.42 0.42
N ILE A 27 5.06 -3.80 0.87
CA ILE A 27 6.26 -3.92 0.02
C ILE A 27 6.86 -5.30 0.31
N ASN A 28 7.27 -5.99 -0.73
CA ASN A 28 8.03 -7.22 -0.61
C ASN A 28 9.44 -7.07 -1.22
N THR A 29 10.27 -8.06 -0.99
CA THR A 29 11.67 -8.08 -1.44
C THR A 29 11.83 -8.20 -2.97
N ASP A 30 10.77 -8.54 -3.69
CA ASP A 30 10.80 -8.79 -5.14
C ASP A 30 10.50 -7.51 -5.96
N GLY A 31 10.65 -6.32 -5.35
CA GLY A 31 10.37 -5.06 -6.01
C GLY A 31 8.88 -4.81 -6.28
N PHE A 32 8.01 -5.41 -5.47
CA PHE A 32 6.57 -5.23 -5.54
C PHE A 32 6.10 -4.30 -4.44
N ILE A 33 5.26 -3.33 -4.81
CA ILE A 33 4.53 -2.48 -3.87
C ILE A 33 3.04 -2.56 -4.17
N GLU A 34 2.23 -2.62 -3.12
CA GLU A 34 0.78 -2.58 -3.22
C GLU A 34 0.22 -1.67 -2.14
N MET A 35 -0.73 -0.78 -2.50
CA MET A 35 -1.26 0.20 -1.56
C MET A 35 -2.71 0.57 -1.85
N THR A 36 -3.39 1.07 -0.82
CA THR A 36 -4.69 1.71 -0.96
C THR A 36 -4.51 3.23 -1.09
N ARG A 37 -5.15 3.81 -2.10
CA ARG A 37 -5.17 5.26 -2.30
C ARG A 37 -6.59 5.82 -2.35
N VAL A 38 -6.74 7.11 -2.08
CA VAL A 38 -7.96 7.90 -2.28
C VAL A 38 -7.95 8.61 -3.64
N GLY A 39 -9.01 9.34 -3.96
CA GLY A 39 -9.06 10.25 -5.11
C GLY A 39 -9.24 9.56 -6.46
N TRP A 40 -9.84 8.37 -6.48
CA TRP A 40 -10.30 7.76 -7.70
C TRP A 40 -11.57 8.45 -8.20
N ARG A 41 -11.40 9.40 -9.14
CA ARG A 41 -12.48 10.23 -9.65
C ARG A 41 -13.66 9.39 -10.15
N ASN A 42 -14.87 9.76 -9.72
CA ASN A 42 -16.12 9.12 -10.09
C ASN A 42 -17.13 10.15 -10.67
N PRO A 43 -16.81 10.76 -11.82
CA PRO A 43 -17.66 11.83 -12.40
C PRO A 43 -19.05 11.35 -12.79
N LEU A 44 -19.19 10.06 -13.13
CA LEU A 44 -20.46 9.44 -13.50
C LEU A 44 -21.26 8.91 -12.30
N ARG A 45 -20.77 9.13 -11.08
CA ARG A 45 -21.40 8.70 -9.82
C ARG A 45 -21.78 7.21 -9.80
N HIS A 46 -20.94 6.35 -10.40
CA HIS A 46 -21.10 4.91 -10.26
C HIS A 46 -21.10 4.49 -8.77
N ARG A 47 -21.81 3.42 -8.44
CA ARG A 47 -21.80 2.84 -7.08
C ARG A 47 -20.49 2.10 -6.82
N ARG A 48 -19.41 2.83 -6.62
CA ARG A 48 -18.09 2.30 -6.27
C ARG A 48 -17.40 3.24 -5.29
N SER A 49 -16.40 2.72 -4.58
CA SER A 49 -15.54 3.50 -3.70
C SER A 49 -14.74 4.55 -4.50
N GLU A 50 -14.45 5.70 -3.89
CA GLU A 50 -13.45 6.66 -4.36
C GLU A 50 -12.03 6.24 -3.97
N MET A 51 -11.89 5.16 -3.20
CA MET A 51 -10.63 4.50 -2.91
C MET A 51 -10.35 3.42 -3.94
N GLN A 52 -9.08 3.20 -4.22
CA GLN A 52 -8.62 2.19 -5.15
C GLN A 52 -7.40 1.47 -4.60
N ARG A 53 -7.35 0.16 -4.75
CA ARG A 53 -6.14 -0.61 -4.53
C ARG A 53 -5.30 -0.59 -5.80
N VAL A 54 -4.01 -0.31 -5.66
CA VAL A 54 -3.05 -0.25 -6.78
C VAL A 54 -1.77 -1.00 -6.40
N SER A 55 -1.10 -1.53 -7.41
CA SER A 55 0.21 -2.18 -7.25
C SER A 55 1.17 -1.71 -8.34
N TYR A 56 2.46 -1.87 -8.08
CA TYR A 56 3.54 -1.67 -9.04
C TYR A 56 4.52 -2.82 -8.92
N ARG A 57 5.00 -3.30 -10.06
CA ARG A 57 6.01 -4.36 -10.12
C ARG A 57 6.80 -4.27 -11.41
N LEU A 58 7.94 -4.91 -11.42
CA LEU A 58 8.65 -5.25 -12.64
C LEU A 58 8.00 -6.50 -13.25
N ASP A 59 7.72 -6.48 -14.54
CA ASP A 59 7.15 -7.58 -15.30
C ASP A 59 7.73 -7.54 -16.72
N ASP A 60 8.59 -8.50 -17.06
CA ASP A 60 9.23 -8.61 -18.38
C ASP A 60 9.85 -7.27 -18.84
N GLU A 61 10.82 -6.74 -18.09
CA GLU A 61 11.52 -5.47 -18.36
C GLU A 61 10.58 -4.25 -18.47
N LYS A 62 9.39 -4.34 -17.86
CA LYS A 62 8.40 -3.27 -17.86
C LYS A 62 7.98 -2.94 -16.44
N LEU A 63 7.93 -1.65 -16.12
CA LEU A 63 7.24 -1.20 -14.92
C LEU A 63 5.75 -1.22 -15.18
N VAL A 64 5.04 -2.10 -14.47
CA VAL A 64 3.61 -2.33 -14.64
C VAL A 64 2.86 -1.82 -13.42
N ARG A 65 1.75 -1.12 -13.67
CA ARG A 65 0.78 -0.72 -12.65
C ARG A 65 -0.42 -1.63 -12.71
N GLY A 66 -0.71 -2.34 -11.62
CA GLY A 66 -1.96 -3.04 -11.39
C GLY A 66 -2.97 -2.15 -10.66
N TYR A 67 -4.27 -2.37 -10.91
CA TYR A 67 -5.33 -1.73 -10.14
C TYR A 67 -6.60 -2.57 -10.14
N TRP A 68 -7.34 -2.50 -9.04
CA TRP A 68 -8.60 -3.21 -8.89
C TRP A 68 -9.78 -2.27 -9.06
N HIS A 69 -10.85 -2.76 -9.69
CA HIS A 69 -12.09 -2.01 -9.88
C HIS A 69 -12.95 -1.96 -8.60
N THR A 70 -12.77 -2.93 -7.71
CA THR A 70 -13.40 -2.98 -6.39
C THR A 70 -12.34 -2.89 -5.32
N LEU A 71 -12.63 -2.22 -4.21
CA LEU A 71 -11.65 -2.06 -3.13
C LEU A 71 -11.45 -3.38 -2.38
N ASP A 72 -12.54 -3.94 -1.87
CA ASP A 72 -12.51 -5.24 -1.21
C ASP A 72 -12.60 -6.33 -2.29
N ARG A 73 -11.73 -7.33 -2.23
CA ARG A 73 -11.55 -8.33 -3.28
C ARG A 73 -12.55 -9.46 -3.13
N GLY A 74 -13.37 -9.69 -4.15
CA GLY A 74 -14.09 -10.96 -4.32
C GLY A 74 -13.14 -12.09 -4.71
N TYR A 75 -13.66 -13.30 -4.73
CA TYR A 75 -12.89 -14.53 -5.00
C TYR A 75 -12.12 -14.49 -6.35
N ASP A 76 -12.70 -13.86 -7.37
CA ASP A 76 -12.14 -13.78 -8.72
C ASP A 76 -11.68 -12.34 -9.10
N ALA A 77 -11.35 -11.51 -8.10
CA ALA A 77 -10.96 -10.13 -8.37
C ALA A 77 -9.52 -10.05 -8.88
N GLU A 78 -9.36 -10.06 -10.19
CA GLU A 78 -8.08 -9.82 -10.85
C GLU A 78 -7.82 -8.33 -11.07
N PRO A 79 -6.56 -7.88 -10.99
CA PRO A 79 -6.20 -6.51 -11.31
C PRO A 79 -6.19 -6.30 -12.83
N ALA A 80 -6.60 -5.12 -13.27
CA ALA A 80 -6.25 -4.63 -14.60
C ALA A 80 -4.83 -4.08 -14.58
N PHE A 81 -4.11 -4.24 -15.69
CA PHE A 81 -2.71 -3.82 -15.80
C PHE A 81 -2.51 -2.69 -16.80
N GLN A 82 -1.55 -1.84 -16.50
CA GLN A 82 -1.11 -0.74 -17.36
C GLN A 82 0.42 -0.70 -17.35
N ILE A 83 1.03 -0.78 -18.53
CA ILE A 83 2.47 -0.57 -18.70
C ILE A 83 2.74 0.93 -18.54
N LEU A 84 3.67 1.28 -17.67
CA LEU A 84 4.08 2.67 -17.40
C LEU A 84 5.39 3.03 -18.07
N LEU A 85 6.31 2.07 -18.14
CA LEU A 85 7.66 2.24 -18.65
C LEU A 85 8.17 0.92 -19.18
N GLU A 86 8.94 0.97 -20.27
CA GLU A 86 9.63 -0.16 -20.87
C GLU A 86 11.14 0.02 -20.71
N GLU A 87 11.93 -1.00 -21.03
CA GLU A 87 13.39 -1.00 -20.90
C GLU A 87 13.86 -0.79 -19.44
N VAL A 88 13.15 -1.43 -18.50
CA VAL A 88 13.42 -1.37 -17.07
C VAL A 88 14.15 -2.64 -16.65
N GLU A 89 15.40 -2.49 -16.19
CA GLU A 89 16.21 -3.63 -15.73
C GLU A 89 15.91 -4.01 -14.28
N GLN A 90 15.69 -3.00 -13.42
CA GLN A 90 15.48 -3.23 -12.00
C GLN A 90 14.48 -2.24 -11.42
N VAL A 91 13.66 -2.73 -10.49
CA VAL A 91 12.74 -1.93 -9.67
C VAL A 91 12.86 -2.36 -8.22
N GLU A 92 13.11 -1.41 -7.34
CA GLU A 92 13.14 -1.63 -5.89
C GLU A 92 12.30 -0.57 -5.20
N PHE A 93 11.47 -1.01 -4.26
CA PHE A 93 10.71 -0.13 -3.39
C PHE A 93 11.20 -0.28 -1.96
N TYR A 94 11.23 0.86 -1.24
CA TYR A 94 11.56 0.91 0.17
C TYR A 94 10.55 1.80 0.89
N VAL A 95 10.34 1.54 2.16
CA VAL A 95 9.72 2.48 3.10
C VAL A 95 10.83 3.08 3.95
N LEU A 96 10.89 4.40 3.99
CA LEU A 96 11.59 5.13 5.03
C LEU A 96 10.60 5.36 6.17
N ASP A 97 10.93 4.90 7.36
CA ASP A 97 10.09 5.08 8.53
C ASP A 97 10.32 6.43 9.25
N THR A 98 9.54 6.71 10.27
CA THR A 98 9.67 7.95 11.08
C THR A 98 10.93 7.98 11.95
N GLN A 99 11.66 6.86 12.06
CA GLN A 99 12.95 6.76 12.75
C GLN A 99 14.13 6.96 11.80
N GLY A 100 13.87 7.02 10.49
CA GLY A 100 14.89 7.18 9.46
C GLY A 100 15.49 5.88 8.97
N GLU A 101 14.86 4.74 9.23
CA GLU A 101 15.30 3.44 8.75
C GLU A 101 14.63 3.07 7.41
N GLU A 102 15.41 2.53 6.46
CA GLU A 102 14.91 2.02 5.19
C GLU A 102 14.53 0.53 5.30
N HIS A 103 13.33 0.19 4.88
CA HIS A 103 12.79 -1.16 4.91
C HIS A 103 12.46 -1.66 3.48
N LYS A 104 13.05 -2.79 3.07
CA LYS A 104 12.72 -3.51 1.81
C LYS A 104 11.44 -4.33 1.91
N PHE A 105 10.89 -4.48 3.09
CA PHE A 105 9.67 -5.22 3.40
C PHE A 105 8.78 -4.37 4.30
N TRP A 106 7.49 -4.29 3.97
CA TRP A 106 6.53 -3.55 4.77
C TRP A 106 5.16 -4.24 4.79
N PRO A 107 4.43 -4.29 5.92
CA PRO A 107 4.84 -3.81 7.24
C PRO A 107 5.96 -4.66 7.84
N PRO A 108 6.85 -4.06 8.66
CA PRO A 108 7.96 -4.78 9.25
C PRO A 108 7.45 -5.86 10.21
N GLN A 109 8.14 -7.01 10.25
CA GLN A 109 7.86 -8.06 11.22
C GLN A 109 8.44 -7.64 12.57
N LEU A 110 7.57 -7.22 13.46
CA LEU A 110 7.99 -6.75 14.79
C LEU A 110 8.30 -7.94 15.71
N GLN A 111 9.55 -8.05 16.08
CA GLN A 111 9.94 -8.97 17.18
C GLN A 111 9.74 -8.37 18.59
N SER A 112 9.61 -7.07 18.73
CA SER A 112 9.28 -6.38 20.00
C SER A 112 8.97 -4.90 19.79
N GLY A 113 7.72 -4.54 19.85
CA GLY A 113 7.24 -3.39 20.63
C GLY A 113 7.10 -2.02 20.01
N GLN A 114 7.62 -1.61 18.86
CA GLN A 114 7.25 -0.32 18.27
C GLN A 114 7.41 -0.36 16.76
N ALA A 115 6.29 -0.54 16.05
CA ALA A 115 6.24 -0.25 14.63
C ALA A 115 6.34 1.26 14.44
N ALA A 116 7.35 1.73 13.72
CA ALA A 116 7.39 3.10 13.26
C ALA A 116 6.39 3.27 12.10
N ASP A 117 5.77 4.45 12.01
CA ASP A 117 4.90 4.76 10.86
C ASP A 117 5.75 5.02 9.60
N PRO A 118 5.23 4.73 8.40
CA PRO A 118 5.93 5.06 7.17
C PRO A 118 5.98 6.58 6.97
N ALA A 119 7.16 7.14 6.76
CA ALA A 119 7.38 8.57 6.50
C ALA A 119 7.49 8.87 5.00
N ALA A 120 8.15 7.98 4.25
CA ALA A 120 8.29 8.14 2.80
C ALA A 120 8.36 6.78 2.09
N ILE A 121 8.01 6.78 0.80
CA ILE A 121 8.25 5.67 -0.12
C ILE A 121 9.39 6.06 -1.04
N ILE A 122 10.37 5.19 -1.19
CA ILE A 122 11.51 5.34 -2.08
C ILE A 122 11.36 4.32 -3.21
N LEU A 123 11.51 4.78 -4.44
CA LEU A 123 11.67 3.96 -5.62
C LEU A 123 13.10 4.13 -6.14
N ARG A 124 13.81 3.02 -6.33
CA ARG A 124 15.04 2.95 -7.12
C ARG A 124 14.73 2.13 -8.36
N ILE A 125 14.95 2.71 -9.52
CA ILE A 125 14.64 2.09 -10.80
C ILE A 125 15.84 2.24 -11.74
N GLU A 126 16.22 1.15 -12.39
CA GLU A 126 17.27 1.15 -13.42
C GLU A 126 16.63 1.04 -14.80
N ILE A 127 16.93 1.98 -15.67
CA ILE A 127 16.33 2.15 -16.98
C ILE A 127 17.41 2.28 -18.03
N VAL A 128 17.35 1.52 -19.09
CA VAL A 128 18.27 1.63 -20.24
C VAL A 128 17.83 2.80 -21.13
N PRO A 129 18.75 3.68 -21.57
CA PRO A 129 20.18 3.84 -21.23
C PRO A 129 20.42 4.85 -20.09
N PHE A 130 19.41 5.21 -19.31
CA PHE A 130 19.46 6.34 -18.37
C PHE A 130 20.13 5.98 -17.03
N GLY A 131 20.31 4.67 -16.75
CA GLY A 131 20.87 4.20 -15.48
C GLY A 131 19.88 4.30 -14.33
N VAL A 132 20.40 4.40 -13.10
CA VAL A 132 19.60 4.38 -11.88
C VAL A 132 18.98 5.74 -11.61
N VAL A 133 17.67 5.75 -11.42
CA VAL A 133 16.88 6.92 -11.01
C VAL A 133 16.23 6.64 -9.66
N GLU A 134 16.41 7.54 -8.71
CA GLU A 134 15.75 7.49 -7.42
C GLU A 134 14.63 8.52 -7.33
N ARG A 135 13.52 8.13 -6.72
CA ARG A 135 12.37 8.98 -6.41
C ARG A 135 11.91 8.74 -4.99
N ILE A 136 11.64 9.83 -4.28
CA ILE A 136 11.15 9.81 -2.91
C ILE A 136 9.83 10.55 -2.87
N TRP A 137 8.81 9.94 -2.24
CA TRP A 137 7.52 10.55 -1.99
C TRP A 137 7.22 10.48 -0.50
N GLN A 138 6.97 11.63 0.08
CA GLN A 138 6.48 11.69 1.45
C GLN A 138 5.12 11.00 1.56
N VAL A 139 4.98 10.12 2.53
CA VAL A 139 3.68 9.51 2.86
C VAL A 139 2.80 10.57 3.52
N PRO A 140 1.51 10.71 3.11
CA PRO A 140 0.59 11.60 3.80
C PRO A 140 0.54 11.25 5.29
N ASN A 141 0.38 12.28 6.15
CA ASN A 141 0.30 12.10 7.59
C ASN A 141 -1.03 11.41 7.97
N VAL A 142 -1.10 10.11 7.75
CA VAL A 142 -2.19 9.22 8.12
C VAL A 142 -1.65 8.24 9.17
N ASN A 143 -2.35 8.10 10.28
CA ASN A 143 -1.96 7.20 11.34
C ASN A 143 -2.15 5.74 10.90
N PHE A 144 -1.08 5.07 10.47
CA PHE A 144 -1.10 3.68 10.02
C PHE A 144 -1.22 2.68 11.16
N LEU A 145 -0.75 3.04 12.35
CA LEU A 145 -0.77 2.17 13.53
C LEU A 145 -2.02 2.34 14.39
N GLY A 146 -2.67 3.51 14.35
CA GLY A 146 -3.85 3.82 15.18
C GLY A 146 -5.09 2.96 14.89
N GLY A 147 -5.15 2.29 13.74
CA GLY A 147 -6.26 1.41 13.38
C GLY A 147 -6.23 0.03 14.05
N GLN A 148 -5.08 -0.41 14.53
CA GLN A 148 -4.93 -1.74 15.15
C GLN A 148 -5.09 -1.75 16.67
N LEU A 149 -4.96 -0.60 17.33
CA LEU A 149 -5.03 -0.52 18.82
C LEU A 149 -6.45 -0.45 19.39
N ASN A 150 -7.46 -0.10 18.62
CA ASN A 150 -8.83 0.09 19.13
C ASN A 150 -9.73 -1.16 19.09
N SER A 151 -9.28 -2.30 18.58
CA SER A 151 -10.11 -3.52 18.56
C SER A 151 -10.07 -4.33 19.86
N ASN A 152 -9.20 -3.98 20.83
CA ASN A 152 -9.01 -4.74 22.06
C ASN A 152 -9.52 -4.05 23.34
N LEU A 153 -10.19 -2.89 23.28
CA LEU A 153 -10.58 -2.13 24.46
C LEU A 153 -12.10 -1.99 24.72
N THR A 154 -12.94 -2.77 24.04
CA THR A 154 -14.40 -2.80 24.36
C THR A 154 -14.81 -4.16 24.94
N GLY A 155 -14.16 -4.56 26.02
CA GLY A 155 -14.58 -5.64 26.91
C GLY A 155 -14.93 -5.12 28.31
N GLY A 156 -15.65 -3.99 28.39
CA GLY A 156 -16.20 -3.49 29.66
C GLY A 156 -17.49 -4.25 30.00
N GLN A 157 -17.45 -5.12 31.00
CA GLN A 157 -18.65 -5.72 31.60
C GLN A 157 -19.57 -4.63 32.15
N PRO A 158 -20.87 -4.71 31.94
CA PRO A 158 -21.81 -3.92 32.70
C PRO A 158 -21.95 -4.51 34.11
N ASN A 159 -21.59 -3.70 35.13
CA ASN A 159 -21.92 -3.97 36.50
C ASN A 159 -23.45 -4.07 36.67
N ALA A 160 -23.92 -5.19 37.18
CA ALA A 160 -25.28 -5.32 37.66
C ALA A 160 -25.45 -4.59 39.01
N PRO A 161 -26.51 -3.82 39.23
CA PRO A 161 -26.85 -3.29 40.54
C PRO A 161 -27.52 -4.37 41.39
N LEU A 162 -27.22 -4.26 42.72
CA LEU A 162 -27.90 -4.99 43.78
C LEU A 162 -29.39 -4.61 43.91
#